data_7aa5ef68a2789e7ab918baefb4fe65b4
#
_entry.id   7aa5ef68a2789e7ab918baefb4fe65b4
#
_cell.length_a   1.000
_cell.length_b   1.000
_cell.length_c   1.000
_cell.angle_alpha   90.00
_cell.angle_beta   90.00
_cell.angle_gamma   90.00
#
_symmetry.space_group_name_H-M   'P 1'
#
loop_
_entity.id
_entity.type
_entity.pdbx_description
1 polymer ?
#
loop_
_entity_poly.entity_id
_entity_poly.type
_entity_poly.pdbx_seq_one_letter_code
_entity_poly.pdbx_strand_id
1 'polypeptide(L)'
;GLEESSMGLIPPTADSLLVGDIERSRLPDIKALLVLGANDGILPAPAENTGIFTETEREALTAAGMELAPDGKRKLFEEQFLIHRGLTKPSHALYLTYANGDTEGKALFPSSLIARIAKMYPTLTEERDDTLPLSSLTPGGCFHQLGTQMRKHVEESPMEPMWQDIYSYFAT
;
A
#
# COMPACT_ATOMS: atom_id res chain seq x y z
N GLY A 1 -20.62 26.03 -17.71
CA GLY A 1 -20.15 24.77 -17.14
C GLY A 1 -18.63 24.63 -17.06
N LEU A 2 -17.84 25.59 -17.55
CA LEU A 2 -16.36 25.55 -17.47
C LEU A 2 -15.76 26.57 -16.47
N GLU A 3 -16.60 27.42 -15.88
CA GLU A 3 -16.15 28.45 -14.95
C GLU A 3 -16.02 27.98 -13.49
N GLU A 4 -16.38 26.74 -13.16
CA GLU A 4 -16.29 26.19 -11.80
C GLU A 4 -15.17 25.17 -11.60
N SER A 5 -14.30 24.97 -12.61
CA SER A 5 -13.11 24.14 -12.45
C SER A 5 -11.94 24.98 -11.96
N SER A 6 -11.95 25.40 -10.71
CA SER A 6 -10.76 25.91 -10.07
C SER A 6 -9.81 24.72 -9.82
N MET A 7 -8.89 24.48 -10.72
CA MET A 7 -7.71 23.67 -10.41
C MET A 7 -6.85 24.46 -9.42
N GLY A 8 -7.07 24.23 -8.13
CA GLY A 8 -6.19 24.69 -7.09
C GLY A 8 -4.86 23.97 -7.22
N LEU A 9 -3.93 24.56 -7.95
CA LEU A 9 -2.52 24.21 -7.84
C LEU A 9 -2.10 24.63 -6.41
N ILE A 10 -2.13 23.66 -5.50
CA ILE A 10 -1.47 23.86 -4.20
C ILE A 10 0.01 23.98 -4.54
N PRO A 11 0.66 25.13 -4.30
CA PRO A 11 2.09 25.24 -4.53
C PRO A 11 2.77 24.21 -3.64
N PRO A 12 3.77 23.46 -4.15
CA PRO A 12 4.51 22.51 -3.34
C PRO A 12 5.18 23.26 -2.19
N THR A 13 4.61 23.13 -1.00
CA THR A 13 5.29 23.61 0.21
C THR A 13 6.46 22.68 0.46
N ALA A 14 7.61 23.23 0.83
CA ALA A 14 8.86 22.46 1.01
C ALA A 14 8.75 21.35 2.08
N ASP A 15 7.65 21.29 2.82
CA ASP A 15 7.37 20.39 3.93
C ASP A 15 6.00 19.72 3.80
N SER A 16 5.63 19.31 2.59
CA SER A 16 4.35 18.67 2.33
C SER A 16 4.51 17.21 1.95
N LEU A 17 3.69 16.34 2.59
CA LEU A 17 3.51 14.96 2.19
C LEU A 17 2.51 14.90 1.02
N LEU A 18 2.93 14.32 -0.10
CA LEU A 18 2.04 14.07 -1.22
C LEU A 18 1.38 12.70 -1.06
N VAL A 19 0.06 12.67 -0.96
CA VAL A 19 -0.73 11.45 -0.91
C VAL A 19 -1.51 11.31 -2.21
N GLY A 20 -1.45 10.16 -2.84
CA GLY A 20 -2.15 9.93 -4.10
C GLY A 20 -2.18 8.45 -4.49
N ASP A 21 -2.87 8.19 -5.56
CA ASP A 21 -2.97 6.88 -6.19
C ASP A 21 -1.77 6.65 -7.13
N ILE A 22 -1.20 5.44 -7.12
CA ILE A 22 -0.02 5.10 -7.94
C ILE A 22 -0.31 5.18 -9.44
N GLU A 23 -1.55 4.93 -9.84
CA GLU A 23 -1.96 4.97 -11.25
C GLU A 23 -2.15 6.40 -11.76
N ARG A 24 -2.70 7.27 -10.92
CA ARG A 24 -3.16 8.61 -11.30
C ARG A 24 -2.16 9.70 -10.96
N SER A 25 -1.21 9.42 -10.05
CA SER A 25 -0.30 10.43 -9.56
C SER A 25 0.89 10.61 -10.51
N ARG A 26 1.08 11.86 -10.96
CA ARG A 26 2.32 12.27 -11.60
C ARG A 26 3.23 12.81 -10.50
N LEU A 27 4.12 11.97 -10.02
CA LEU A 27 5.04 12.28 -8.94
C LEU A 27 6.36 12.79 -9.55
N PRO A 28 6.62 14.10 -9.66
CA PRO A 28 7.91 14.61 -10.08
C PRO A 28 8.88 14.58 -8.88
N ASP A 29 10.12 14.19 -9.13
CA ASP A 29 11.29 14.39 -8.26
C ASP A 29 11.08 14.03 -6.77
N ILE A 30 10.46 12.89 -6.51
CA ILE A 30 10.27 12.41 -5.13
C ILE A 30 11.55 11.74 -4.61
N LYS A 31 11.90 12.02 -3.36
CA LYS A 31 13.04 11.39 -2.69
C LYS A 31 12.68 10.03 -2.11
N ALA A 32 11.53 9.94 -1.48
CA ALA A 32 11.05 8.72 -0.87
C ALA A 32 9.60 8.43 -1.30
N LEU A 33 9.29 7.16 -1.49
CA LEU A 33 7.94 6.68 -1.79
C LEU A 33 7.57 5.63 -0.74
N LEU A 34 6.41 5.81 -0.14
CA LEU A 34 5.79 4.84 0.73
C LEU A 34 4.53 4.30 0.03
N VAL A 35 4.52 3.02 -0.29
CA VAL A 35 3.38 2.32 -0.89
C VAL A 35 2.68 1.55 0.22
N LEU A 36 1.42 1.92 0.47
CA LEU A 36 0.59 1.28 1.50
C LEU A 36 -0.30 0.21 0.87
N GLY A 37 -0.42 -0.93 1.54
CA GLY A 37 -1.34 -1.97 1.14
C GLY A 37 -0.92 -2.75 -0.11
N ALA A 38 0.38 -3.10 -0.23
CA ALA A 38 0.87 -3.98 -1.29
C ALA A 38 0.44 -5.43 -1.06
N ASN A 39 -0.88 -5.66 -1.01
CA ASN A 39 -1.50 -6.96 -0.81
C ASN A 39 -1.91 -7.61 -2.12
N ASP A 40 -2.02 -8.92 -2.09
CA ASP A 40 -2.54 -9.72 -3.21
C ASP A 40 -3.98 -9.31 -3.54
N GLY A 41 -4.26 -9.16 -4.83
CA GLY A 41 -5.55 -8.66 -5.33
C GLY A 41 -5.79 -7.15 -5.15
N ILE A 42 -4.81 -6.40 -4.59
CA ILE A 42 -4.85 -4.93 -4.46
C ILE A 42 -3.78 -4.30 -5.35
N LEU A 43 -2.56 -4.80 -5.28
CA LEU A 43 -1.44 -4.29 -6.07
C LEU A 43 -0.56 -5.47 -6.54
N PRO A 44 -0.56 -5.84 -7.83
CA PRO A 44 -1.41 -5.36 -8.93
C PRO A 44 -2.91 -5.65 -8.72
N ALA A 45 -3.78 -4.76 -9.23
CA ALA A 45 -5.19 -5.06 -9.25
C ALA A 45 -5.49 -6.20 -10.25
N PRO A 46 -6.44 -7.09 -9.96
CA PRO A 46 -6.80 -8.14 -10.88
C PRO A 46 -7.42 -7.53 -12.14
N ALA A 47 -7.01 -8.03 -13.31
CA ALA A 47 -7.65 -7.64 -14.55
C ALA A 47 -9.09 -8.18 -14.55
N GLU A 48 -10.07 -7.33 -14.27
CA GLU A 48 -11.46 -7.71 -14.38
C GLU A 48 -11.86 -7.83 -15.85
N ASN A 49 -12.20 -9.05 -16.26
CA ASN A 49 -12.85 -9.31 -17.53
C ASN A 49 -14.35 -8.98 -17.42
N THR A 50 -14.68 -7.69 -17.43
CA THR A 50 -16.06 -7.21 -17.40
C THR A 50 -16.69 -7.14 -18.80
N GLY A 51 -16.10 -7.79 -19.78
CA GLY A 51 -16.56 -7.79 -21.17
C GLY A 51 -17.71 -8.77 -21.43
N ILE A 52 -18.62 -8.39 -22.36
CA ILE A 52 -19.70 -9.24 -22.86
C ILE A 52 -19.10 -10.40 -23.71
N PHE A 53 -17.91 -10.21 -24.26
CA PHE A 53 -17.23 -11.15 -25.14
C PHE A 53 -16.13 -11.88 -24.41
N THR A 54 -16.00 -13.19 -24.68
CA THR A 54 -14.86 -14.01 -24.29
C THR A 54 -13.59 -13.57 -25.06
N GLU A 55 -12.40 -13.94 -24.57
CA GLU A 55 -11.14 -13.62 -25.25
C GLU A 55 -11.12 -14.13 -26.71
N THR A 56 -11.62 -15.34 -26.94
CA THR A 56 -11.66 -15.93 -28.28
C THR A 56 -12.58 -15.16 -29.23
N GLU A 57 -13.74 -14.71 -28.74
CA GLU A 57 -14.65 -13.86 -29.51
C GLU A 57 -14.04 -12.50 -29.81
N ARG A 58 -13.32 -11.92 -28.86
CA ARG A 58 -12.60 -10.66 -29.02
C ARG A 58 -11.51 -10.75 -30.07
N GLU A 59 -10.73 -11.84 -30.07
CA GLU A 59 -9.71 -12.09 -31.09
C GLU A 59 -10.34 -12.21 -32.48
N ALA A 60 -11.46 -12.92 -32.60
CA ALA A 60 -12.19 -13.04 -33.86
C ALA A 60 -12.74 -11.72 -34.37
N LEU A 61 -13.35 -10.90 -33.48
CA LEU A 61 -13.86 -9.57 -33.82
C LEU A 61 -12.76 -8.60 -34.22
N THR A 62 -11.61 -8.66 -33.51
CA THR A 62 -10.43 -7.83 -33.86
C THR A 62 -9.86 -8.25 -35.21
N ALA A 63 -9.78 -9.56 -35.50
CA ALA A 63 -9.36 -10.07 -36.81
C ALA A 63 -10.32 -9.65 -37.95
N ALA A 64 -11.61 -9.45 -37.62
CA ALA A 64 -12.61 -8.91 -38.54
C ALA A 64 -12.54 -7.38 -38.72
N GLY A 65 -11.57 -6.71 -38.08
CA GLY A 65 -11.33 -5.26 -38.19
C GLY A 65 -12.14 -4.39 -37.23
N MET A 66 -12.76 -4.97 -36.21
CA MET A 66 -13.42 -4.20 -35.16
C MET A 66 -12.42 -3.65 -34.12
N GLU A 67 -12.48 -2.36 -33.86
CA GLU A 67 -11.78 -1.77 -32.71
C GLU A 67 -12.54 -2.07 -31.42
N LEU A 68 -11.94 -2.88 -30.56
CA LEU A 68 -12.48 -3.20 -29.24
C LEU A 68 -11.68 -2.46 -28.15
N ALA A 69 -12.33 -2.21 -27.01
CA ALA A 69 -11.65 -1.73 -25.83
C ALA A 69 -10.51 -2.67 -25.43
N PRO A 70 -9.44 -2.22 -24.74
CA PRO A 70 -8.33 -3.05 -24.33
C PRO A 70 -8.77 -4.35 -23.66
N ASP A 71 -8.13 -5.45 -24.05
CA ASP A 71 -8.36 -6.78 -23.43
C ASP A 71 -7.75 -6.86 -22.03
N GLY A 72 -8.06 -7.93 -21.31
CA GLY A 72 -7.52 -8.16 -19.96
C GLY A 72 -6.00 -8.25 -19.94
N LYS A 73 -5.38 -8.81 -20.97
CA LYS A 73 -3.92 -8.90 -21.09
C LYS A 73 -3.28 -7.51 -21.22
N ARG A 74 -3.85 -6.67 -22.06
CA ARG A 74 -3.36 -5.29 -22.26
C ARG A 74 -3.52 -4.46 -21.00
N LYS A 75 -4.67 -4.56 -20.33
CA LYS A 75 -4.89 -3.90 -19.02
C LYS A 75 -3.86 -4.34 -17.98
N LEU A 76 -3.56 -5.65 -17.90
CA LEU A 76 -2.56 -6.18 -16.99
C LEU A 76 -1.15 -5.61 -17.29
N PHE A 77 -0.76 -5.52 -18.58
CA PHE A 77 0.52 -4.93 -18.95
C PHE A 77 0.56 -3.42 -18.65
N GLU A 78 -0.51 -2.71 -18.91
CA GLU A 78 -0.62 -1.28 -18.59
C GLU A 78 -0.47 -1.04 -17.09
N GLU A 79 -1.11 -1.85 -16.26
CA GLU A 79 -0.98 -1.77 -14.80
C GLU A 79 0.44 -2.12 -14.33
N GLN A 80 1.03 -3.21 -14.81
CA GLN A 80 2.41 -3.55 -14.50
C GLN A 80 3.37 -2.42 -14.89
N PHE A 81 3.15 -1.78 -16.03
CA PHE A 81 3.94 -0.62 -16.46
C PHE A 81 3.77 0.57 -15.52
N LEU A 82 2.54 0.87 -15.09
CA LEU A 82 2.25 1.95 -14.15
C LEU A 82 2.90 1.72 -12.79
N ILE A 83 2.81 0.49 -12.26
CA ILE A 83 3.49 0.08 -11.03
C ILE A 83 5.00 0.25 -11.17
N HIS A 84 5.60 -0.31 -12.24
CA HIS A 84 7.03 -0.17 -12.48
C HIS A 84 7.45 1.31 -12.53
N ARG A 85 6.71 2.13 -13.27
CA ARG A 85 6.96 3.56 -13.36
C ARG A 85 6.84 4.26 -12.01
N GLY A 86 5.88 3.87 -11.17
CA GLY A 86 5.71 4.40 -9.81
C GLY A 86 6.87 4.03 -8.91
N LEU A 87 7.21 2.74 -8.83
CA LEU A 87 8.26 2.22 -7.95
C LEU A 87 9.68 2.69 -8.32
N THR A 88 9.92 3.07 -9.57
CA THR A 88 11.22 3.57 -10.04
C THR A 88 11.38 5.09 -9.90
N LYS A 89 10.36 5.80 -9.39
CA LYS A 89 10.40 7.26 -9.23
C LYS A 89 11.26 7.74 -8.05
N PRO A 90 11.23 7.11 -6.87
CA PRO A 90 11.97 7.64 -5.73
C PRO A 90 13.49 7.56 -5.97
N SER A 91 14.19 8.63 -5.62
CA SER A 91 15.64 8.74 -5.82
C SER A 91 16.46 8.20 -4.65
N HIS A 92 15.87 8.04 -3.46
CA HIS A 92 16.58 7.67 -2.22
C HIS A 92 16.01 6.43 -1.54
N ALA A 93 14.68 6.37 -1.33
CA ALA A 93 14.09 5.29 -0.55
C ALA A 93 12.73 4.86 -1.10
N LEU A 94 12.48 3.54 -1.07
CA LEU A 94 11.20 2.91 -1.39
C LEU A 94 10.81 2.03 -0.22
N TYR A 95 9.62 2.28 0.31
CA TYR A 95 9.01 1.47 1.35
C TYR A 95 7.75 0.82 0.80
N LEU A 96 7.65 -0.49 0.95
CA LEU A 96 6.46 -1.25 0.57
C LEU A 96 5.89 -1.86 1.84
N THR A 97 4.61 -1.59 2.10
CA THR A 97 3.93 -2.16 3.26
C THR A 97 2.74 -2.99 2.82
N TYR A 98 2.43 -4.02 3.58
CA TYR A 98 1.25 -4.84 3.39
C TYR A 98 0.65 -5.21 4.74
N ALA A 99 -0.65 -5.49 4.76
CA ALA A 99 -1.35 -5.93 5.96
C ALA A 99 -1.45 -7.47 5.98
N ASN A 100 -1.35 -8.06 7.18
CA ASN A 100 -1.56 -9.50 7.37
C ASN A 100 -3.04 -9.86 7.62
N GLY A 101 -3.88 -8.86 7.87
CA GLY A 101 -5.31 -9.03 8.08
C GLY A 101 -6.08 -7.75 7.82
N ASP A 102 -7.36 -7.89 7.52
CA ASP A 102 -8.28 -6.77 7.39
C ASP A 102 -8.90 -6.38 8.74
N THR A 103 -9.78 -5.39 8.74
CA THR A 103 -10.46 -4.90 9.95
C THR A 103 -11.42 -5.91 10.57
N GLU A 104 -11.80 -6.95 9.85
CA GLU A 104 -12.68 -8.03 10.30
C GLU A 104 -11.89 -9.24 10.80
N GLY A 105 -10.55 -9.21 10.71
CA GLY A 105 -9.65 -10.29 11.13
C GLY A 105 -9.44 -11.36 10.06
N LYS A 106 -9.87 -11.15 8.83
CA LYS A 106 -9.59 -12.06 7.71
C LYS A 106 -8.14 -11.92 7.28
N ALA A 107 -7.46 -13.04 7.10
CA ALA A 107 -6.07 -13.04 6.65
C ALA A 107 -5.91 -12.42 5.26
N LEU A 108 -4.96 -11.52 5.13
CA LEU A 108 -4.49 -10.94 3.87
C LEU A 108 -3.10 -11.45 3.56
N PHE A 109 -2.79 -11.59 2.28
CA PHE A 109 -1.49 -12.05 1.81
C PHE A 109 -0.72 -10.93 1.13
N PRO A 110 0.62 -10.93 1.23
CA PRO A 110 1.44 -9.97 0.50
C PRO A 110 1.31 -10.17 -1.02
N SER A 111 1.41 -9.10 -1.76
CA SER A 111 1.47 -9.12 -3.21
C SER A 111 2.63 -9.98 -3.72
N SER A 112 2.43 -10.64 -4.85
CA SER A 112 3.50 -11.33 -5.57
C SER A 112 4.68 -10.41 -5.95
N LEU A 113 4.44 -9.10 -6.01
CA LEU A 113 5.44 -8.07 -6.22
C LEU A 113 6.48 -8.05 -5.08
N ILE A 114 6.05 -8.22 -3.83
CA ILE A 114 6.95 -8.28 -2.66
C ILE A 114 7.94 -9.42 -2.82
N ALA A 115 7.45 -10.63 -3.14
CA ALA A 115 8.31 -11.79 -3.34
C ALA A 115 9.30 -11.61 -4.50
N ARG A 116 8.88 -10.94 -5.58
CA ARG A 116 9.75 -10.63 -6.72
C ARG A 116 10.85 -9.65 -6.35
N ILE A 117 10.52 -8.60 -5.59
CA ILE A 117 11.49 -7.59 -5.13
C ILE A 117 12.47 -8.23 -4.13
N ALA A 118 12.00 -9.02 -3.17
CA ALA A 118 12.86 -9.74 -2.24
C ALA A 118 13.84 -10.69 -2.95
N LYS A 119 13.41 -11.33 -4.05
CA LYS A 119 14.30 -12.15 -4.87
C LYS A 119 15.35 -11.32 -5.62
N MET A 120 15.03 -10.11 -6.04
CA MET A 120 15.97 -9.20 -6.70
C MET A 120 16.97 -8.58 -5.73
N TYR A 121 16.58 -8.41 -4.47
CA TYR A 121 17.37 -7.80 -3.41
C TYR A 121 17.42 -8.72 -2.18
N PRO A 122 18.29 -9.75 -2.16
CA PRO A 122 18.33 -10.75 -1.07
C PRO A 122 18.72 -10.19 0.29
N THR A 123 19.24 -8.97 0.34
CA THR A 123 19.61 -8.28 1.60
C THR A 123 18.47 -7.50 2.22
N LEU A 124 17.30 -7.44 1.55
CA LEU A 124 16.12 -6.83 2.14
C LEU A 124 15.65 -7.63 3.34
N THR A 125 15.44 -6.93 4.44
CA THR A 125 14.79 -7.46 5.65
C THR A 125 13.34 -6.99 5.69
N GLU A 126 12.46 -7.93 6.01
CA GLU A 126 11.07 -7.63 6.30
C GLU A 126 10.97 -7.23 7.77
N GLU A 127 10.49 -6.02 8.01
CA GLU A 127 10.23 -5.52 9.36
C GLU A 127 8.74 -5.67 9.67
N ARG A 128 8.43 -6.17 10.86
CA ARG A 128 7.06 -6.22 11.36
C ARG A 128 6.82 -5.06 12.30
N ASP A 129 5.68 -4.43 12.12
CA ASP A 129 5.25 -3.28 12.92
C ASP A 129 4.73 -3.68 14.33
N ASP A 130 5.13 -4.85 14.82
CA ASP A 130 4.76 -5.32 16.15
C ASP A 130 5.42 -4.52 17.28
N THR A 131 6.42 -3.70 16.94
CA THR A 131 7.27 -2.99 17.90
C THR A 131 7.71 -1.62 17.39
N LEU A 132 6.75 -0.72 17.13
CA LEU A 132 7.13 0.67 16.93
C LEU A 132 7.85 1.19 18.18
N PRO A 133 9.04 1.81 18.02
CA PRO A 133 9.74 2.37 19.16
C PRO A 133 8.84 3.45 19.79
N LEU A 134 8.78 3.45 21.12
CA LEU A 134 7.94 4.36 21.89
C LEU A 134 8.13 5.83 21.51
N SER A 135 9.35 6.20 21.12
CA SER A 135 9.71 7.53 20.66
C SER A 135 8.96 8.00 19.42
N SER A 136 8.42 7.08 18.63
CA SER A 136 7.63 7.38 17.42
C SER A 136 6.11 7.38 17.66
N LEU A 137 5.66 7.03 18.87
CA LEU A 137 4.24 6.93 19.18
C LEU A 137 3.67 8.27 19.68
N THR A 138 2.51 8.61 19.16
CA THR A 138 1.65 9.62 19.78
C THR A 138 1.04 9.07 21.08
N PRO A 139 0.52 9.91 22.01
CA PRO A 139 -0.19 9.43 23.18
C PRO A 139 -1.31 8.43 22.86
N GLY A 140 -2.08 8.68 21.78
CA GLY A 140 -3.09 7.75 21.30
C GLY A 140 -2.52 6.41 20.81
N GLY A 141 -1.37 6.45 20.12
CA GLY A 141 -0.63 5.26 19.70
C GLY A 141 -0.09 4.45 20.87
N CYS A 142 0.42 5.14 21.92
CA CYS A 142 0.83 4.49 23.18
C CYS A 142 -0.33 3.77 23.85
N PHE A 143 -1.51 4.39 23.92
CA PHE A 143 -2.70 3.80 24.50
C PHE A 143 -3.14 2.53 23.74
N HIS A 144 -3.10 2.57 22.42
CA HIS A 144 -3.43 1.40 21.60
C HIS A 144 -2.44 0.25 21.82
N GLN A 145 -1.14 0.52 21.84
CA GLN A 145 -0.13 -0.49 22.12
C GLN A 145 -0.18 -1.02 23.56
N LEU A 146 -0.53 -0.17 24.54
CA LEU A 146 -0.74 -0.61 25.91
C LEU A 146 -1.80 -1.70 25.97
N GLY A 147 -2.93 -1.56 25.25
CA GLY A 147 -3.96 -2.59 25.15
C GLY A 147 -3.43 -3.93 24.63
N THR A 148 -2.54 -3.89 23.64
CA THR A 148 -1.86 -5.08 23.10
C THR A 148 -0.92 -5.71 24.14
N GLN A 149 -0.13 -4.91 24.86
CA GLN A 149 0.77 -5.40 25.91
C GLN A 149 0.01 -5.96 27.10
N MET A 150 -1.11 -5.36 27.50
CA MET A 150 -1.98 -5.89 28.55
C MET A 150 -2.56 -7.26 28.16
N ARG A 151 -2.97 -7.44 26.90
CA ARG A 151 -3.45 -8.74 26.41
C ARG A 151 -2.33 -9.79 26.48
N LYS A 152 -1.11 -9.47 26.03
CA LYS A 152 0.05 -10.36 26.14
C LYS A 152 0.37 -10.71 27.59
N HIS A 153 0.20 -9.78 28.51
CA HIS A 153 0.40 -10.03 29.95
C HIS A 153 -0.62 -11.01 30.52
N VAL A 154 -1.87 -10.91 30.12
CA VAL A 154 -2.93 -11.86 30.51
C VAL A 154 -2.66 -13.26 29.97
N GLU A 155 -1.99 -13.38 28.82
CA GLU A 155 -1.59 -14.63 28.16
C GLU A 155 -0.24 -15.20 28.68
N GLU A 156 0.20 -14.83 29.91
CA GLU A 156 1.37 -15.35 30.64
C GLU A 156 2.75 -14.74 30.27
N SER A 157 2.79 -13.61 29.58
CA SER A 157 4.05 -12.90 29.37
C SER A 157 4.23 -11.77 30.38
N PRO A 158 5.43 -11.63 31.03
CA PRO A 158 5.66 -10.52 31.95
C PRO A 158 5.60 -9.19 31.18
N MET A 159 4.84 -8.22 31.74
CA MET A 159 4.80 -6.87 31.17
C MET A 159 6.12 -6.16 31.46
N GLU A 160 6.75 -5.61 30.42
CA GLU A 160 7.96 -4.81 30.56
C GLU A 160 7.71 -3.59 31.48
N PRO A 161 8.71 -3.20 32.32
CA PRO A 161 8.55 -2.10 33.28
C PRO A 161 8.03 -0.81 32.66
N MET A 162 8.49 -0.48 31.49
CA MET A 162 8.08 0.69 30.72
C MET A 162 6.56 0.73 30.46
N TRP A 163 5.95 -0.40 30.11
CA TRP A 163 4.52 -0.51 29.89
C TRP A 163 3.72 -0.44 31.20
N GLN A 164 4.30 -0.85 32.32
CA GLN A 164 3.71 -0.66 33.65
C GLN A 164 3.65 0.83 34.01
N ASP A 165 4.70 1.59 33.70
CA ASP A 165 4.74 3.04 33.92
C ASP A 165 3.70 3.75 33.04
N ILE A 166 3.59 3.37 31.76
CA ILE A 166 2.57 3.90 30.85
C ILE A 166 1.17 3.57 31.34
N TYR A 167 0.93 2.33 31.78
CA TYR A 167 -0.35 1.94 32.38
C TYR A 167 -0.70 2.83 33.58
N SER A 168 0.26 3.02 34.47
CA SER A 168 0.06 3.87 35.67
C SER A 168 -0.28 5.32 35.32
N TYR A 169 0.31 5.84 34.26
CA TYR A 169 0.03 7.19 33.75
C TYR A 169 -1.40 7.34 33.23
N PHE A 170 -1.92 6.33 32.52
CA PHE A 170 -3.29 6.38 31.97
C PHE A 170 -4.37 5.93 32.96
N ALA A 171 -4.00 5.25 34.04
CA ALA A 171 -4.92 4.79 35.08
C ALA A 171 -5.22 5.84 36.17
N THR A 172 -4.53 6.97 36.14
CA THR A 172 -4.75 8.14 37.03
C THR A 172 -5.70 9.13 36.36
#